data_36699117d0c35cbdfb7eb5c258d46ed6
#
_entry.id   36699117d0c35cbdfb7eb5c258d46ed6
#
_cell.length_a   1.000
_cell.length_b   1.000
_cell.length_c   1.000
_cell.angle_alpha   90.00
_cell.angle_beta   90.00
_cell.angle_gamma   90.00
#
_symmetry.space_group_name_H-M   'P 1'
#
loop_
_entity.id
_entity.type
_entity.pdbx_description
1 polymer ?
#
loop_
_entity_poly.entity_id
_entity_poly.type
_entity_poly.pdbx_seq_one_letter_code
_entity_poly.pdbx_strand_id
1 'polypeptide(L)'
;MLDYKIRAGDTLSKIAKRFNVGVDAIVQCNGIRNPDRIRVGQKLKIPASTTDAMDAVVPSVAPPPPPPDGLDGPPINRGKFVLLPKEYMGEVKKKDLIVLHFTAGTSAKSAFETWKNNPVRVATCYTVDPDGSIYELLDPAHWAFHLGVKGSNGKHDKRSIGIEIANVGPLKIDANKPDQLNWWAREWGTRWYRRDETSKYVPASYRGIDFFAAFPDEQLDAVGQLVRHLCERCEIRRKVPAKAHRGKCDLTRFGKFTGVASHQNFRKDKWDIGPAFDWDRLWL
;
A
#
# COMPACT_ATOMS: atom_id res chain seq x y z
N MET A 1 6.51 -22.38 27.35
CA MET A 1 5.38 -21.61 27.88
C MET A 1 5.70 -21.15 29.29
N LEU A 2 5.45 -19.87 29.59
CA LEU A 2 5.68 -19.28 30.92
C LEU A 2 4.35 -18.98 31.56
N ASP A 3 4.19 -19.29 32.88
CA ASP A 3 3.00 -18.91 33.64
C ASP A 3 3.16 -17.46 34.16
N TYR A 4 2.19 -16.60 33.84
CA TYR A 4 2.15 -15.23 34.29
C TYR A 4 0.85 -14.93 35.04
N LYS A 5 0.93 -14.29 36.21
CA LYS A 5 -0.24 -13.85 36.98
C LYS A 5 -0.47 -12.36 36.75
N ILE A 6 -1.65 -12.00 36.23
CA ILE A 6 -2.03 -10.61 35.92
C ILE A 6 -1.97 -9.75 37.19
N ARG A 7 -1.35 -8.58 37.08
CA ARG A 7 -1.20 -7.59 38.15
C ARG A 7 -2.09 -6.37 37.88
N ALA A 8 -2.31 -5.54 38.90
CA ALA A 8 -3.05 -4.31 38.74
C ALA A 8 -2.38 -3.40 37.70
N GLY A 9 -3.15 -2.86 36.75
CA GLY A 9 -2.69 -2.03 35.64
C GLY A 9 -2.15 -2.79 34.42
N ASP A 10 -2.17 -4.13 34.43
CA ASP A 10 -1.84 -4.92 33.25
C ASP A 10 -2.96 -4.89 32.22
N THR A 11 -2.55 -4.88 30.94
CA THR A 11 -3.38 -5.17 29.78
C THR A 11 -2.69 -6.25 28.95
N LEU A 12 -3.43 -7.00 28.13
CA LEU A 12 -2.82 -8.01 27.26
C LEU A 12 -1.73 -7.41 26.36
N SER A 13 -1.93 -6.18 25.89
CA SER A 13 -0.92 -5.47 25.08
C SER A 13 0.36 -5.16 25.84
N LYS A 14 0.26 -4.76 27.14
CA LYS A 14 1.45 -4.53 27.98
C LYS A 14 2.17 -5.83 28.30
N ILE A 15 1.41 -6.90 28.56
CA ILE A 15 1.95 -8.24 28.83
C ILE A 15 2.64 -8.77 27.56
N ALA A 16 1.99 -8.69 26.42
CA ALA A 16 2.54 -9.08 25.13
C ALA A 16 3.87 -8.38 24.81
N LYS A 17 3.91 -7.06 25.00
CA LYS A 17 5.14 -6.25 24.82
C LYS A 17 6.24 -6.68 25.81
N ARG A 18 5.90 -6.92 27.07
CA ARG A 18 6.85 -7.33 28.12
C ARG A 18 7.51 -8.66 27.82
N PHE A 19 6.79 -9.60 27.23
CA PHE A 19 7.28 -10.95 26.95
C PHE A 19 7.66 -11.15 25.46
N ASN A 20 7.61 -10.08 24.68
CA ASN A 20 7.90 -10.08 23.22
C ASN A 20 7.12 -11.16 22.47
N VAL A 21 5.81 -11.20 22.69
CA VAL A 21 4.87 -12.11 22.02
C VAL A 21 3.67 -11.34 21.48
N GLY A 22 2.96 -11.89 20.51
CA GLY A 22 1.72 -11.29 19.99
C GLY A 22 0.57 -11.38 21.02
N VAL A 23 -0.31 -10.37 21.06
CA VAL A 23 -1.54 -10.41 21.88
C VAL A 23 -2.39 -11.61 21.48
N ASP A 24 -2.53 -11.85 20.17
CA ASP A 24 -3.31 -12.98 19.63
C ASP A 24 -2.76 -14.33 20.09
N ALA A 25 -1.44 -14.46 20.16
CA ALA A 25 -0.80 -15.66 20.66
C ALA A 25 -1.15 -15.93 22.16
N ILE A 26 -1.22 -14.87 22.97
CA ILE A 26 -1.67 -14.99 24.37
C ILE A 26 -3.16 -15.34 24.41
N VAL A 27 -3.99 -14.70 23.59
CA VAL A 27 -5.44 -14.94 23.52
C VAL A 27 -5.74 -16.39 23.15
N GLN A 28 -5.12 -16.89 22.09
CA GLN A 28 -5.30 -18.27 21.61
C GLN A 28 -4.80 -19.30 22.63
N CYS A 29 -3.61 -19.07 23.22
CA CYS A 29 -3.00 -19.98 24.15
C CYS A 29 -3.80 -20.13 25.45
N ASN A 30 -4.66 -19.15 25.77
CA ASN A 30 -5.44 -19.08 27.00
C ASN A 30 -6.96 -19.18 26.78
N GLY A 31 -7.43 -19.35 25.55
CA GLY A 31 -8.86 -19.42 25.23
C GLY A 31 -9.63 -18.15 25.62
N ILE A 32 -9.01 -16.97 25.55
CA ILE A 32 -9.63 -15.72 25.98
C ILE A 32 -10.63 -15.26 24.91
N ARG A 33 -11.92 -15.23 25.24
CA ARG A 33 -12.99 -14.81 24.33
C ARG A 33 -13.07 -13.29 24.14
N ASN A 34 -12.65 -12.52 25.15
CA ASN A 34 -12.65 -11.07 25.09
C ASN A 34 -11.32 -10.55 25.67
N PRO A 35 -10.42 -10.03 24.82
CA PRO A 35 -9.10 -9.54 25.23
C PRO A 35 -9.15 -8.35 26.19
N ASP A 36 -10.23 -7.59 26.20
CA ASP A 36 -10.41 -6.43 27.09
C ASP A 36 -10.94 -6.81 28.49
N ARG A 37 -11.28 -8.07 28.71
CA ARG A 37 -11.81 -8.57 29.97
C ARG A 37 -10.87 -9.55 30.68
N ILE A 38 -9.68 -9.08 31.02
CA ILE A 38 -8.75 -9.82 31.90
C ILE A 38 -8.87 -9.33 33.35
N ARG A 39 -8.57 -10.18 34.30
CA ARG A 39 -8.73 -9.87 35.74
C ARG A 39 -7.41 -9.96 36.48
N VAL A 40 -7.18 -9.05 37.42
CA VAL A 40 -6.04 -9.13 38.35
C VAL A 40 -6.08 -10.46 39.08
N GLY A 41 -4.93 -11.15 39.12
CA GLY A 41 -4.82 -12.49 39.71
C GLY A 41 -5.09 -13.65 38.75
N GLN A 42 -5.64 -13.40 37.56
CA GLN A 42 -5.82 -14.41 36.49
C GLN A 42 -4.46 -14.95 36.05
N LYS A 43 -4.33 -16.26 35.93
CA LYS A 43 -3.13 -16.89 35.36
C LYS A 43 -3.22 -16.92 33.82
N LEU A 44 -2.15 -16.51 33.17
CA LEU A 44 -1.98 -16.60 31.73
C LEU A 44 -0.80 -17.49 31.40
N LYS A 45 -0.97 -18.36 30.44
CA LYS A 45 0.15 -19.03 29.76
C LYS A 45 0.71 -18.10 28.69
N ILE A 46 1.97 -17.73 28.81
CA ILE A 46 2.68 -16.91 27.82
C ILE A 46 3.45 -17.87 26.92
N PRO A 47 3.22 -17.87 25.60
CA PRO A 47 4.05 -18.65 24.68
C PRO A 47 5.50 -18.21 24.75
N ALA A 48 6.45 -19.07 24.39
CA ALA A 48 7.86 -18.71 24.32
C ALA A 48 8.06 -17.55 23.32
N SER A 49 8.93 -16.60 23.68
CA SER A 49 9.28 -15.49 22.76
C SER A 49 9.86 -16.05 21.47
N THR A 50 9.31 -15.62 20.33
CA THR A 50 9.68 -16.09 19.00
C THR A 50 10.92 -15.37 18.45
N THR A 51 11.96 -15.13 19.27
CA THR A 51 13.25 -14.62 18.77
C THR A 51 14.10 -15.67 18.04
N ASP A 52 13.77 -16.98 18.19
CA ASP A 52 14.41 -18.07 17.48
C ASP A 52 13.52 -18.79 16.45
N ALA A 53 12.35 -18.23 16.15
CA ALA A 53 11.40 -18.79 15.19
C ALA A 53 10.98 -17.76 14.15
N MET A 54 11.94 -17.01 13.60
CA MET A 54 11.70 -16.27 12.34
C MET A 54 11.63 -17.22 11.13
N ASP A 55 11.74 -18.55 11.35
CA ASP A 55 11.55 -19.61 10.35
C ASP A 55 10.44 -20.61 10.72
N ALA A 56 9.70 -20.41 11.80
CA ALA A 56 8.51 -21.20 12.07
C ALA A 56 7.32 -20.50 11.45
N VAL A 57 7.02 -20.92 10.24
CA VAL A 57 5.75 -20.88 9.52
C VAL A 57 4.56 -20.50 10.43
N VAL A 58 4.19 -19.21 10.49
CA VAL A 58 2.79 -18.87 10.43
C VAL A 58 2.27 -19.68 9.24
N PRO A 59 1.21 -20.50 9.33
CA PRO A 59 0.59 -20.97 8.13
C PRO A 59 0.24 -19.70 7.35
N SER A 60 1.09 -19.34 6.42
CA SER A 60 0.76 -18.46 5.34
C SER A 60 -0.45 -19.14 4.74
N VAL A 61 -1.63 -18.61 4.96
CA VAL A 61 -2.69 -18.82 3.98
C VAL A 61 -2.02 -18.32 2.73
N ALA A 62 -1.63 -19.26 1.88
CA ALA A 62 -1.06 -18.92 0.58
C ALA A 62 -2.02 -17.89 -0.01
N PRO A 63 -1.51 -16.76 -0.52
CA PRO A 63 -2.39 -15.79 -1.16
C PRO A 63 -3.28 -16.59 -2.12
N PRO A 64 -4.58 -16.31 -2.21
CA PRO A 64 -5.46 -17.02 -3.11
C PRO A 64 -4.76 -17.10 -4.47
N PRO A 65 -4.84 -18.21 -5.20
CA PRO A 65 -4.21 -18.33 -6.50
C PRO A 65 -4.62 -17.11 -7.33
N PRO A 66 -3.72 -16.56 -8.17
CA PRO A 66 -4.06 -15.45 -9.04
C PRO A 66 -5.33 -15.83 -9.79
N PRO A 67 -6.31 -14.93 -9.92
CA PRO A 67 -7.44 -15.17 -10.80
C PRO A 67 -6.87 -15.55 -12.17
N PRO A 68 -7.46 -16.50 -12.90
CA PRO A 68 -6.96 -16.93 -14.20
C PRO A 68 -6.78 -15.67 -15.05
N ASP A 69 -5.56 -15.48 -15.56
CA ASP A 69 -5.27 -14.41 -16.51
C ASP A 69 -6.21 -14.66 -17.70
N GLY A 70 -7.26 -13.87 -17.85
CA GLY A 70 -8.05 -13.89 -19.06
C GLY A 70 -7.12 -13.54 -20.21
N LEU A 71 -7.21 -14.25 -21.33
CA LEU A 71 -6.39 -13.99 -22.53
C LEU A 71 -6.42 -12.51 -22.97
N ASP A 72 -7.46 -11.76 -22.57
CA ASP A 72 -7.69 -10.37 -22.93
C ASP A 72 -7.25 -9.35 -21.85
N GLY A 73 -6.66 -9.78 -20.73
CA GLY A 73 -6.28 -8.93 -19.59
C GLY A 73 -7.49 -8.44 -18.76
N PRO A 74 -7.27 -7.58 -17.75
CA PRO A 74 -8.35 -7.07 -16.91
C PRO A 74 -9.24 -6.10 -17.68
N PRO A 75 -10.53 -5.93 -17.28
CA PRO A 75 -11.42 -4.95 -17.88
C PRO A 75 -10.93 -3.53 -17.57
N ILE A 76 -10.46 -2.82 -18.59
CA ILE A 76 -9.95 -1.45 -18.49
C ILE A 76 -10.94 -0.48 -19.14
N ASN A 77 -11.40 0.50 -18.40
CA ASN A 77 -12.25 1.57 -18.93
C ASN A 77 -11.38 2.63 -19.64
N ARG A 78 -11.52 2.72 -20.96
CA ARG A 78 -10.80 3.67 -21.83
C ARG A 78 -11.65 4.84 -22.32
N GLY A 79 -12.90 4.93 -21.88
CA GLY A 79 -13.84 5.99 -22.29
C GLY A 79 -14.13 7.03 -21.22
N LYS A 80 -13.77 6.73 -19.95
CA LYS A 80 -14.01 7.61 -18.81
C LYS A 80 -12.68 8.12 -18.25
N PHE A 81 -12.61 9.39 -17.85
CA PHE A 81 -11.40 10.02 -17.31
C PHE A 81 -10.19 10.02 -18.28
N VAL A 82 -10.43 10.27 -19.56
CA VAL A 82 -9.38 10.30 -20.59
C VAL A 82 -8.75 11.70 -20.66
N LEU A 83 -7.43 11.76 -20.58
CA LEU A 83 -6.65 12.99 -20.76
C LEU A 83 -6.49 13.33 -22.24
N LEU A 84 -6.52 14.61 -22.54
CA LEU A 84 -6.32 15.12 -23.89
C LEU A 84 -4.83 15.12 -24.29
N PRO A 85 -4.47 15.05 -25.58
CA PRO A 85 -3.05 15.04 -26.03
C PRO A 85 -2.20 16.21 -25.51
N LYS A 86 -2.82 17.36 -25.19
CA LYS A 86 -2.13 18.51 -24.58
C LYS A 86 -1.74 18.30 -23.10
N GLU A 87 -2.31 17.29 -22.44
CA GLU A 87 -2.20 17.04 -20.99
C GLU A 87 -1.13 15.99 -20.64
N TYR A 88 -0.51 15.38 -21.66
CA TYR A 88 0.62 14.46 -21.53
C TYR A 88 1.66 14.68 -22.64
N MET A 89 2.74 13.92 -22.63
CA MET A 89 3.79 13.97 -23.65
C MET A 89 3.52 12.92 -24.71
N GLY A 90 3.21 13.35 -25.95
CA GLY A 90 2.86 12.47 -27.08
C GLY A 90 4.04 11.64 -27.64
N GLU A 91 5.24 11.81 -27.09
CA GLU A 91 6.41 11.05 -27.48
C GLU A 91 6.26 9.58 -27.05
N VAL A 92 6.42 8.64 -27.97
CA VAL A 92 6.39 7.19 -27.69
C VAL A 92 7.73 6.75 -27.10
N LYS A 93 7.68 6.03 -25.99
CA LYS A 93 8.87 5.53 -25.29
C LYS A 93 8.71 4.05 -24.90
N LYS A 94 9.78 3.28 -25.07
CA LYS A 94 9.86 1.92 -24.53
C LYS A 94 9.76 1.97 -23.01
N LYS A 95 8.93 1.10 -22.44
CA LYS A 95 8.73 0.95 -21.00
C LYS A 95 9.47 -0.28 -20.47
N ASP A 96 10.09 -0.12 -19.33
CA ASP A 96 10.78 -1.21 -18.62
C ASP A 96 10.56 -1.15 -17.09
N LEU A 97 9.66 -0.24 -16.67
CA LEU A 97 9.34 0.04 -15.27
C LEU A 97 7.85 0.34 -15.11
N ILE A 98 7.24 -0.21 -14.07
CA ILE A 98 5.94 0.20 -13.54
C ILE A 98 6.18 0.87 -12.20
N VAL A 99 5.52 2.00 -11.94
CA VAL A 99 5.60 2.69 -10.65
C VAL A 99 4.22 2.81 -10.02
N LEU A 100 4.10 2.26 -8.83
CA LEU A 100 2.89 2.33 -8.03
C LEU A 100 2.87 3.61 -7.19
N HIS A 101 1.72 4.27 -7.17
CA HIS A 101 1.40 5.44 -6.38
C HIS A 101 0.11 5.22 -5.61
N PHE A 102 -0.14 5.99 -4.55
CA PHE A 102 -1.48 6.21 -4.04
C PHE A 102 -1.87 7.68 -4.19
N THR A 103 -3.15 7.92 -4.47
CA THR A 103 -3.66 9.24 -4.84
C THR A 103 -3.60 10.28 -3.72
N ALA A 104 -3.40 9.90 -2.45
CA ALA A 104 -3.76 10.71 -1.29
C ALA A 104 -5.18 11.29 -1.45
N GLY A 105 -6.08 10.50 -2.02
CA GLY A 105 -7.45 10.85 -2.38
C GLY A 105 -8.34 9.60 -2.39
N THR A 106 -9.61 9.78 -2.76
CA THR A 106 -10.63 8.75 -2.58
C THR A 106 -11.07 8.05 -3.86
N SER A 107 -10.67 8.58 -5.03
CA SER A 107 -11.16 8.04 -6.30
C SER A 107 -10.29 8.43 -7.50
N ALA A 108 -10.41 7.64 -8.57
CA ALA A 108 -9.88 7.92 -9.89
C ALA A 108 -10.38 9.27 -10.43
N LYS A 109 -11.66 9.59 -10.18
CA LYS A 109 -12.24 10.87 -10.55
C LYS A 109 -11.50 12.05 -9.93
N SER A 110 -11.16 11.99 -8.64
CA SER A 110 -10.45 13.08 -7.96
C SER A 110 -9.03 13.27 -8.51
N ALA A 111 -8.34 12.19 -8.85
CA ALA A 111 -7.03 12.24 -9.48
C ALA A 111 -7.12 12.88 -10.89
N PHE A 112 -8.06 12.41 -11.71
CA PHE A 112 -8.30 12.98 -13.06
C PHE A 112 -8.62 14.46 -13.01
N GLU A 113 -9.52 14.91 -12.11
CA GLU A 113 -9.88 16.33 -11.97
C GLU A 113 -8.68 17.21 -11.55
N THR A 114 -7.71 16.62 -10.82
CA THR A 114 -6.47 17.31 -10.44
C THR A 114 -5.51 17.44 -11.64
N TRP A 115 -5.49 16.47 -12.54
CA TRP A 115 -4.52 16.41 -13.64
C TRP A 115 -5.02 17.03 -14.94
N LYS A 116 -6.33 16.98 -15.21
CA LYS A 116 -6.85 17.61 -16.41
C LYS A 116 -6.56 19.11 -16.39
N ASN A 117 -6.17 19.64 -17.54
CA ASN A 117 -5.71 21.02 -17.72
C ASN A 117 -4.48 21.43 -16.88
N ASN A 118 -3.71 20.47 -16.35
CA ASN A 118 -2.48 20.76 -15.64
C ASN A 118 -1.37 21.18 -16.63
N PRO A 119 -0.85 22.42 -16.55
CA PRO A 119 0.12 22.92 -17.50
C PRO A 119 1.48 22.22 -17.41
N VAL A 120 1.78 21.58 -16.25
CA VAL A 120 3.01 20.81 -16.04
C VAL A 120 2.90 19.39 -16.60
N ARG A 121 1.69 18.96 -16.99
CA ARG A 121 1.40 17.61 -17.51
C ARG A 121 1.77 16.53 -16.49
N VAL A 122 1.30 16.70 -15.25
CA VAL A 122 1.42 15.69 -14.20
C VAL A 122 0.25 14.72 -14.32
N ALA A 123 0.52 13.44 -14.51
CA ALA A 123 -0.47 12.37 -14.53
C ALA A 123 0.19 11.00 -14.46
N THR A 124 -0.61 9.97 -14.18
CA THR A 124 -0.25 8.55 -14.40
C THR A 124 -1.07 7.97 -15.55
N CYS A 125 -0.60 6.86 -16.13
CA CYS A 125 -1.32 6.21 -17.23
C CYS A 125 -2.63 5.57 -16.77
N TYR A 126 -2.64 5.04 -15.55
CA TYR A 126 -3.78 4.30 -14.99
C TYR A 126 -4.15 4.81 -13.62
N THR A 127 -5.44 4.68 -13.30
CA THR A 127 -5.97 4.79 -11.93
C THR A 127 -6.80 3.57 -11.60
N VAL A 128 -6.79 3.16 -10.31
CA VAL A 128 -7.59 2.03 -9.81
C VAL A 128 -8.40 2.48 -8.61
N ASP A 129 -9.72 2.37 -8.71
CA ASP A 129 -10.66 2.73 -7.63
C ASP A 129 -10.74 1.62 -6.55
N PRO A 130 -11.28 1.93 -5.36
CA PRO A 130 -11.40 0.95 -4.27
C PRO A 130 -12.24 -0.28 -4.62
N ASP A 131 -13.18 -0.17 -5.56
CA ASP A 131 -14.01 -1.27 -6.06
C ASP A 131 -13.31 -2.13 -7.15
N GLY A 132 -12.02 -1.88 -7.41
CA GLY A 132 -11.26 -2.58 -8.44
C GLY A 132 -11.46 -2.03 -9.86
N SER A 133 -12.27 -1.01 -10.08
CA SER A 133 -12.43 -0.38 -11.39
C SER A 133 -11.11 0.23 -11.88
N ILE A 134 -10.66 -0.17 -13.08
CA ILE A 134 -9.43 0.31 -13.71
C ILE A 134 -9.77 1.31 -14.82
N TYR A 135 -9.10 2.47 -14.81
CA TYR A 135 -9.24 3.50 -15.84
C TYR A 135 -7.89 3.78 -16.49
N GLU A 136 -7.86 3.81 -17.83
CA GLU A 136 -6.71 4.27 -18.61
C GLU A 136 -6.92 5.75 -18.94
N LEU A 137 -6.05 6.61 -18.43
CA LEU A 137 -6.13 8.05 -18.60
C LEU A 137 -5.38 8.53 -19.84
N LEU A 138 -4.31 7.83 -20.18
CA LEU A 138 -3.53 8.02 -21.40
C LEU A 138 -2.89 6.69 -21.80
N ASP A 139 -2.67 6.50 -23.12
CA ASP A 139 -1.99 5.31 -23.63
C ASP A 139 -0.59 5.18 -23.01
N PRO A 140 -0.26 4.01 -22.42
CA PRO A 140 1.02 3.79 -21.75
C PRO A 140 2.24 3.87 -22.69
N ALA A 141 2.07 3.89 -24.01
CA ALA A 141 3.16 4.18 -24.94
C ALA A 141 3.69 5.62 -24.78
N HIS A 142 2.81 6.54 -24.39
CA HIS A 142 3.14 7.92 -24.06
C HIS A 142 3.62 8.06 -22.62
N TRP A 143 3.81 9.28 -22.13
CA TRP A 143 4.24 9.54 -20.78
C TRP A 143 3.77 10.90 -20.26
N ALA A 144 3.70 11.04 -18.95
CA ALA A 144 3.48 12.29 -18.23
C ALA A 144 4.41 12.32 -17.01
N PHE A 145 4.57 13.49 -16.39
CA PHE A 145 5.36 13.56 -15.16
C PHE A 145 4.59 12.95 -14.00
N HIS A 146 5.15 11.99 -13.31
CA HIS A 146 4.56 11.38 -12.11
C HIS A 146 5.57 11.11 -11.00
N LEU A 147 6.87 11.04 -11.32
CA LEU A 147 7.92 10.80 -10.34
C LEU A 147 8.51 12.10 -9.79
N GLY A 148 8.63 13.14 -10.62
CA GLY A 148 9.16 14.43 -10.21
C GLY A 148 10.59 14.38 -9.64
N VAL A 149 11.44 13.49 -10.17
CA VAL A 149 12.85 13.38 -9.77
C VAL A 149 13.62 14.60 -10.30
N LYS A 150 14.07 15.46 -9.38
CA LYS A 150 14.80 16.69 -9.74
C LYS A 150 16.04 16.40 -10.59
N GLY A 151 16.27 17.20 -11.64
CA GLY A 151 17.43 17.08 -12.52
C GLY A 151 17.40 15.88 -13.49
N SER A 152 16.36 15.06 -13.47
CA SER A 152 16.25 13.87 -14.33
C SER A 152 15.71 14.18 -15.73
N ASN A 153 15.17 15.39 -15.98
CA ASN A 153 14.49 15.77 -17.22
C ASN A 153 13.45 14.73 -17.70
N GLY A 154 12.71 14.16 -16.74
CA GLY A 154 11.72 13.12 -17.01
C GLY A 154 12.32 11.77 -17.41
N LYS A 155 13.62 11.52 -17.22
CA LYS A 155 14.28 10.26 -17.62
C LYS A 155 13.56 9.03 -17.05
N HIS A 156 13.13 9.09 -15.80
CA HIS A 156 12.44 7.97 -15.14
C HIS A 156 10.97 7.91 -15.53
N ASP A 157 10.32 9.06 -15.72
CA ASP A 157 8.94 9.16 -16.18
C ASP A 157 8.76 8.57 -17.59
N LYS A 158 9.69 8.87 -18.50
CA LYS A 158 9.68 8.40 -19.89
C LYS A 158 9.69 6.88 -20.02
N ARG A 159 10.44 6.19 -19.16
CA ARG A 159 10.60 4.73 -19.18
C ARG A 159 9.61 3.97 -18.28
N SER A 160 8.76 4.68 -17.54
CA SER A 160 7.81 4.06 -16.62
C SER A 160 6.36 4.22 -17.04
N ILE A 161 5.54 3.30 -16.56
CA ILE A 161 4.08 3.37 -16.56
C ILE A 161 3.67 3.66 -15.11
N GLY A 162 3.07 4.81 -14.86
CA GLY A 162 2.52 5.15 -13.55
C GLY A 162 1.13 4.55 -13.34
N ILE A 163 0.91 3.95 -12.18
CA ILE A 163 -0.41 3.47 -11.73
C ILE A 163 -0.72 4.17 -10.41
N GLU A 164 -1.80 4.93 -10.39
CA GLU A 164 -2.31 5.59 -9.20
C GLU A 164 -3.44 4.77 -8.59
N ILE A 165 -3.33 4.43 -7.31
CA ILE A 165 -4.30 3.61 -6.59
C ILE A 165 -5.05 4.53 -5.62
N ALA A 166 -6.37 4.59 -5.74
CA ALA A 166 -7.20 5.45 -4.90
C ALA A 166 -7.13 5.02 -3.43
N ASN A 167 -6.39 5.77 -2.63
CA ASN A 167 -6.19 5.51 -1.21
C ASN A 167 -5.73 6.80 -0.52
N VAL A 168 -6.20 7.05 0.70
CA VAL A 168 -5.86 8.25 1.47
C VAL A 168 -4.49 8.18 2.12
N GLY A 169 -3.89 6.99 2.17
CA GLY A 169 -2.55 6.78 2.71
C GLY A 169 -2.47 6.86 4.25
N PRO A 170 -1.50 7.62 4.79
CA PRO A 170 -1.28 7.74 6.22
C PRO A 170 -2.47 8.30 6.98
N LEU A 171 -2.68 7.80 8.21
CA LEU A 171 -3.75 8.24 9.13
C LEU A 171 -3.13 8.71 10.43
N LYS A 172 -3.65 9.79 11.00
CA LYS A 172 -3.23 10.32 12.29
C LYS A 172 -4.31 10.11 13.33
N ILE A 173 -3.92 9.75 14.55
CA ILE A 173 -4.83 9.77 15.69
C ILE A 173 -5.23 11.22 15.96
N ASP A 174 -6.53 11.46 16.15
CA ASP A 174 -7.03 12.77 16.60
C ASP A 174 -6.59 13.01 18.04
N ALA A 175 -5.92 14.15 18.28
CA ALA A 175 -5.41 14.48 19.61
C ALA A 175 -6.52 14.67 20.65
N ASN A 176 -7.70 15.13 20.23
CA ASN A 176 -8.86 15.37 21.09
C ASN A 176 -9.85 14.20 21.13
N LYS A 177 -9.75 13.28 20.19
CA LYS A 177 -10.64 12.12 20.01
C LYS A 177 -9.81 10.88 19.69
N PRO A 178 -9.16 10.26 20.69
CA PRO A 178 -8.20 9.17 20.48
C PRO A 178 -8.81 7.88 19.89
N ASP A 179 -10.12 7.80 19.81
CA ASP A 179 -10.86 6.75 19.11
C ASP A 179 -11.02 6.99 17.60
N GLN A 180 -10.50 8.11 17.08
CA GLN A 180 -10.63 8.50 15.68
C GLN A 180 -9.27 8.55 14.98
N LEU A 181 -9.29 8.11 13.72
CA LEU A 181 -8.19 8.23 12.77
C LEU A 181 -8.57 9.25 11.71
N ASN A 182 -7.78 10.30 11.60
CA ASN A 182 -7.99 11.37 10.64
C ASN A 182 -7.10 11.19 9.42
N TRP A 183 -7.60 11.62 8.26
CA TRP A 183 -6.79 11.69 7.06
C TRP A 183 -5.68 12.73 7.23
N TRP A 184 -4.42 12.30 7.14
CA TRP A 184 -3.25 13.13 7.40
C TRP A 184 -3.12 14.38 6.50
N ALA A 185 -3.59 14.28 5.25
CA ALA A 185 -3.52 15.39 4.29
C ALA A 185 -4.56 16.48 4.53
N ARG A 186 -5.52 16.25 5.43
CA ARG A 186 -6.51 17.23 5.85
C ARG A 186 -6.40 17.47 7.33
N GLU A 187 -5.71 18.54 7.73
CA GLU A 187 -5.45 18.92 9.12
C GLU A 187 -6.68 19.31 9.95
N TRP A 188 -7.85 19.32 9.34
CA TRP A 188 -9.05 19.93 9.89
C TRP A 188 -10.04 18.94 10.51
N GLY A 189 -9.56 17.93 11.23
CA GLY A 189 -10.42 17.10 12.07
C GLY A 189 -11.44 16.24 11.30
N THR A 190 -11.25 16.02 10.02
CA THR A 190 -12.10 15.11 9.25
C THR A 190 -11.77 13.68 9.66
N ARG A 191 -12.63 13.10 10.51
CA ARG A 191 -12.58 11.69 10.80
C ARG A 191 -12.63 10.89 9.50
N TRP A 192 -11.67 9.98 9.35
CA TRP A 192 -11.68 9.05 8.24
C TRP A 192 -12.22 7.70 8.68
N TYR A 193 -11.64 7.13 9.75
CA TYR A 193 -12.10 5.90 10.37
C TYR A 193 -12.21 6.05 11.89
N ARG A 194 -12.99 5.16 12.50
CA ARG A 194 -12.89 4.90 13.93
C ARG A 194 -11.81 3.84 14.19
N ARG A 195 -11.23 3.84 15.37
CA ARG A 195 -10.19 2.86 15.74
C ARG A 195 -10.74 1.42 15.95
N ASP A 196 -12.03 1.25 16.10
CA ASP A 196 -12.69 -0.05 16.12
C ASP A 196 -12.97 -0.63 14.73
N GLU A 197 -12.85 0.17 13.65
CA GLU A 197 -12.99 -0.27 12.27
C GLU A 197 -11.66 -0.89 11.75
N THR A 198 -11.15 -1.91 12.43
CA THR A 198 -9.79 -2.46 12.24
C THR A 198 -9.55 -3.07 10.86
N SER A 199 -10.58 -3.42 10.11
CA SER A 199 -10.46 -3.90 8.72
C SER A 199 -10.16 -2.79 7.72
N LYS A 200 -10.34 -1.51 8.10
CA LYS A 200 -10.18 -0.37 7.19
C LYS A 200 -8.79 0.26 7.22
N TYR A 201 -7.93 -0.20 8.10
CA TYR A 201 -6.58 0.33 8.22
C TYR A 201 -5.57 -0.74 8.65
N VAL A 202 -4.32 -0.50 8.34
CA VAL A 202 -3.19 -1.35 8.72
C VAL A 202 -2.36 -0.62 9.80
N PRO A 203 -2.19 -1.21 10.99
CA PRO A 203 -1.22 -0.70 11.96
C PRO A 203 0.20 -1.05 11.47
N ALA A 204 0.99 -0.02 11.17
CA ALA A 204 2.37 -0.18 10.71
C ALA A 204 3.17 1.07 11.04
N SER A 205 4.31 0.94 11.72
CA SER A 205 5.15 2.10 12.00
C SER A 205 6.03 2.43 10.80
N TYR A 206 5.76 3.59 10.20
CA TYR A 206 6.54 4.10 9.08
C TYR A 206 6.62 5.62 9.11
N ARG A 207 7.83 6.17 9.20
CA ARG A 207 8.12 7.62 9.21
C ARG A 207 7.34 8.39 10.29
N GLY A 208 7.17 7.81 11.49
CA GLY A 208 6.47 8.45 12.60
C GLY A 208 4.94 8.42 12.50
N ILE A 209 4.39 7.66 11.57
CA ILE A 209 2.96 7.35 11.47
C ILE A 209 2.75 5.87 11.77
N ASP A 210 1.70 5.54 12.52
CA ASP A 210 1.43 4.19 12.99
C ASP A 210 0.18 3.55 12.37
N PHE A 211 -0.55 4.28 11.51
CA PHE A 211 -1.75 3.78 10.85
C PHE A 211 -1.80 4.23 9.40
N PHE A 212 -2.22 3.31 8.53
CA PHE A 212 -2.36 3.55 7.08
C PHE A 212 -3.69 2.97 6.62
N ALA A 213 -4.40 3.68 5.75
CA ALA A 213 -5.62 3.15 5.15
C ALA A 213 -5.34 1.84 4.41
N ALA A 214 -6.14 0.82 4.65
CA ALA A 214 -6.04 -0.44 3.94
C ALA A 214 -6.42 -0.26 2.46
N PHE A 215 -5.86 -1.10 1.61
CA PHE A 215 -6.32 -1.27 0.23
C PHE A 215 -7.33 -2.41 0.23
N PRO A 216 -8.56 -2.21 -0.28
CA PRO A 216 -9.54 -3.30 -0.42
C PRO A 216 -9.01 -4.46 -1.28
N ASP A 217 -9.49 -5.66 -1.02
CA ASP A 217 -9.05 -6.87 -1.74
C ASP A 217 -9.32 -6.76 -3.24
N GLU A 218 -10.49 -6.27 -3.63
CA GLU A 218 -10.87 -6.06 -5.02
C GLU A 218 -9.91 -5.08 -5.73
N GLN A 219 -9.46 -4.05 -5.01
CA GLN A 219 -8.49 -3.09 -5.53
C GLN A 219 -7.11 -3.71 -5.70
N LEU A 220 -6.64 -4.49 -4.72
CA LEU A 220 -5.35 -5.19 -4.78
C LEU A 220 -5.34 -6.21 -5.92
N ASP A 221 -6.42 -6.96 -6.11
CA ASP A 221 -6.58 -7.93 -7.19
C ASP A 221 -6.54 -7.27 -8.56
N ALA A 222 -7.27 -6.15 -8.71
CA ALA A 222 -7.28 -5.37 -9.94
C ALA A 222 -5.90 -4.79 -10.27
N VAL A 223 -5.17 -4.28 -9.26
CA VAL A 223 -3.78 -3.81 -9.42
C VAL A 223 -2.87 -4.96 -9.85
N GLY A 224 -2.98 -6.13 -9.20
CA GLY A 224 -2.20 -7.32 -9.57
C GLY A 224 -2.44 -7.76 -11.01
N GLN A 225 -3.71 -7.84 -11.43
CA GLN A 225 -4.08 -8.18 -12.82
C GLN A 225 -3.53 -7.14 -13.81
N LEU A 226 -3.72 -5.84 -13.53
CA LEU A 226 -3.20 -4.77 -14.39
C LEU A 226 -1.67 -4.84 -14.51
N VAL A 227 -0.96 -5.01 -13.42
CA VAL A 227 0.50 -5.08 -13.41
C VAL A 227 1.00 -6.28 -14.23
N ARG A 228 0.41 -7.48 -14.07
CA ARG A 228 0.77 -8.66 -14.87
C ARG A 228 0.52 -8.44 -16.35
N HIS A 229 -0.67 -7.91 -16.70
CA HIS A 229 -1.03 -7.58 -18.08
C HIS A 229 -0.02 -6.59 -18.71
N LEU A 230 0.37 -5.55 -17.98
CA LEU A 230 1.34 -4.57 -18.46
C LEU A 230 2.77 -5.15 -18.56
N CYS A 231 3.16 -6.01 -17.62
CA CYS A 231 4.44 -6.73 -17.70
C CYS A 231 4.54 -7.56 -18.98
N GLU A 232 3.47 -8.26 -19.33
CA GLU A 232 3.41 -9.07 -20.53
C GLU A 232 3.35 -8.20 -21.80
N ARG A 233 2.40 -7.29 -21.88
CA ARG A 233 2.18 -6.42 -23.05
C ARG A 233 3.38 -5.55 -23.40
N CYS A 234 4.11 -5.05 -22.39
CA CYS A 234 5.23 -4.13 -22.55
C CYS A 234 6.60 -4.79 -22.33
N GLU A 235 6.67 -6.12 -22.19
CA GLU A 235 7.91 -6.88 -21.93
C GLU A 235 8.66 -6.38 -20.68
N ILE A 236 7.93 -5.93 -19.66
CA ILE A 236 8.50 -5.47 -18.40
C ILE A 236 8.76 -6.69 -17.50
N ARG A 237 9.93 -6.74 -16.88
CA ARG A 237 10.29 -7.86 -16.00
C ARG A 237 9.30 -8.02 -14.85
N ARG A 238 8.81 -9.21 -14.61
CA ARG A 238 8.00 -9.59 -13.44
C ARG A 238 8.89 -9.64 -12.20
N LYS A 239 9.22 -8.47 -11.64
CA LYS A 239 10.16 -8.32 -10.52
C LYS A 239 9.75 -7.16 -9.63
N VAL A 240 9.70 -7.39 -8.33
CA VAL A 240 9.53 -6.36 -7.29
C VAL A 240 10.81 -6.16 -6.48
N PRO A 241 10.98 -5.04 -5.76
CA PRO A 241 12.09 -4.87 -4.84
C PRO A 241 12.07 -5.90 -3.71
N ALA A 242 13.24 -6.35 -3.30
CA ALA A 242 13.35 -7.14 -2.08
C ALA A 242 12.72 -6.37 -0.88
N LYS A 243 12.08 -7.07 0.04
CA LYS A 243 11.32 -6.50 1.17
C LYS A 243 12.08 -5.39 1.90
N ALA A 244 13.38 -5.58 2.13
CA ALA A 244 14.24 -4.59 2.79
C ALA A 244 14.41 -3.26 2.03
N HIS A 245 14.03 -3.19 0.75
CA HIS A 245 14.16 -2.00 -0.11
C HIS A 245 12.82 -1.37 -0.51
N ARG A 246 11.68 -2.04 -0.26
CA ARG A 246 10.35 -1.57 -0.70
C ARG A 246 10.02 -0.16 -0.19
N GLY A 247 10.37 0.16 1.06
CA GLY A 247 10.13 1.46 1.69
C GLY A 247 11.29 2.48 1.61
N LYS A 248 12.33 2.23 0.82
CA LYS A 248 13.56 3.04 0.82
C LYS A 248 13.77 3.77 -0.51
N CYS A 249 14.12 5.05 -0.42
CA CYS A 249 14.60 5.81 -1.58
C CYS A 249 16.07 5.49 -1.85
N ASP A 250 16.37 5.02 -3.06
CA ASP A 250 17.73 4.74 -3.53
C ASP A 250 17.80 4.92 -5.05
N LEU A 251 18.10 6.13 -5.51
CA LEU A 251 18.20 6.43 -6.94
C LEU A 251 19.33 5.69 -7.65
N THR A 252 20.40 5.30 -6.95
CA THR A 252 21.49 4.53 -7.55
C THR A 252 20.98 3.15 -7.97
N ARG A 253 20.16 2.53 -7.12
CA ARG A 253 19.52 1.23 -7.37
C ARG A 253 18.34 1.38 -8.33
N PHE A 254 17.36 2.23 -7.98
CA PHE A 254 16.08 2.31 -8.69
C PHE A 254 16.17 3.06 -10.01
N GLY A 255 17.16 3.91 -10.18
CA GLY A 255 17.44 4.56 -11.47
C GLY A 255 17.78 3.60 -12.62
N LYS A 256 18.25 2.37 -12.28
CA LYS A 256 18.56 1.28 -13.21
C LYS A 256 17.64 0.06 -13.05
N PHE A 257 16.71 0.11 -12.09
CA PHE A 257 15.80 -1.00 -11.81
C PHE A 257 14.79 -1.17 -12.94
N THR A 258 14.50 -2.42 -13.29
CA THR A 258 13.47 -2.81 -14.24
C THR A 258 12.48 -3.74 -13.54
N GLY A 259 11.18 -3.56 -13.77
CA GLY A 259 10.12 -4.28 -13.09
C GLY A 259 9.11 -3.34 -12.45
N VAL A 260 8.62 -3.66 -11.25
CA VAL A 260 7.61 -2.89 -10.52
C VAL A 260 8.22 -2.28 -9.27
N ALA A 261 8.11 -0.97 -9.11
CA ALA A 261 8.61 -0.22 -7.95
C ALA A 261 7.53 0.73 -7.44
N SER A 262 7.83 1.53 -6.44
CA SER A 262 6.93 2.56 -5.91
C SER A 262 7.58 3.94 -5.91
N HIS A 263 6.78 5.00 -5.82
CA HIS A 263 7.26 6.37 -5.85
C HIS A 263 8.31 6.67 -4.77
N GLN A 264 8.12 6.17 -3.56
CA GLN A 264 9.07 6.35 -2.46
C GLN A 264 10.47 5.76 -2.74
N ASN A 265 10.60 4.87 -3.72
CA ASN A 265 11.91 4.36 -4.15
C ASN A 265 12.74 5.40 -4.90
N PHE A 266 12.08 6.40 -5.50
CA PHE A 266 12.69 7.47 -6.30
C PHE A 266 12.83 8.80 -5.56
N ARG A 267 11.98 9.06 -4.53
CA ARG A 267 11.97 10.33 -3.79
C ARG A 267 11.78 10.10 -2.29
N LYS A 268 12.64 10.76 -1.50
CA LYS A 268 12.64 10.66 -0.03
C LYS A 268 11.39 11.30 0.62
N ASP A 269 10.80 12.30 -0.02
CA ASP A 269 9.62 13.02 0.48
C ASP A 269 8.29 12.32 0.16
N LYS A 270 8.33 11.23 -0.58
CA LYS A 270 7.13 10.48 -0.99
C LYS A 270 6.80 9.33 -0.06
N TRP A 271 5.50 9.13 0.18
CA TRP A 271 4.95 8.12 1.08
C TRP A 271 4.41 6.89 0.36
N ASP A 272 4.06 7.07 -0.90
CA ASP A 272 3.43 6.04 -1.74
C ASP A 272 4.49 5.05 -2.29
N ILE A 273 4.23 3.75 -2.17
CA ILE A 273 2.93 3.10 -1.93
C ILE A 273 2.67 2.82 -0.43
N GLY A 274 3.66 3.01 0.48
CA GLY A 274 3.49 2.82 1.91
C GLY A 274 3.48 1.36 2.39
N PRO A 275 3.39 1.16 3.71
CA PRO A 275 3.48 -0.17 4.31
C PRO A 275 2.15 -0.96 4.28
N ALA A 276 1.02 -0.32 3.96
CA ALA A 276 -0.27 -1.00 3.88
C ALA A 276 -0.48 -1.77 2.56
N PHE A 277 0.37 -1.54 1.55
CA PHE A 277 0.25 -2.22 0.28
C PHE A 277 0.83 -3.63 0.34
N ASP A 278 0.00 -4.62 0.00
CA ASP A 278 0.42 -6.01 -0.08
C ASP A 278 1.06 -6.31 -1.44
N TRP A 279 2.39 -6.35 -1.45
CA TRP A 279 3.18 -6.64 -2.64
C TRP A 279 3.02 -8.07 -3.16
N ASP A 280 2.62 -9.00 -2.31
CA ASP A 280 2.49 -10.40 -2.67
C ASP A 280 1.22 -10.63 -3.52
N ARG A 281 0.25 -9.71 -3.44
CA ARG A 281 -0.95 -9.67 -4.31
C ARG A 281 -0.63 -9.29 -5.77
N LEU A 282 0.60 -8.89 -6.10
CA LEU A 282 1.01 -8.70 -7.50
C LEU A 282 1.28 -10.02 -8.21
N TRP A 283 1.57 -11.09 -7.47
CA TRP A 283 1.87 -12.45 -7.98
C TRP A 283 2.92 -12.47 -9.10
N LEU A 284 4.08 -11.82 -8.88
CA LEU A 284 5.18 -11.64 -9.85
C LEU A 284 6.35 -12.58 -9.59
#